data_3a86614a8d91a369256adcc007fe9972
#
_entry.id   3a86614a8d91a369256adcc007fe9972
#
_cell.length_a   1.000
_cell.length_b   1.000
_cell.length_c   1.000
_cell.angle_alpha   90.00
_cell.angle_beta   90.00
_cell.angle_gamma   90.00
#
_symmetry.space_group_name_H-M   'P 1'
#
loop_
_entity.id
_entity.type
_entity.pdbx_description
1 polymer ?
#
loop_
_entity_poly.entity_id
_entity_poly.type
_entity_poly.pdbx_seq_one_letter_code
_entity_poly.pdbx_strand_id
1 'polypeptide(L)'
;LDELDEGTVDFAPNYDGSEQEPKLMPARLPFALLNGASGIAVGLATEIPSHNLREIADACIALVKQPDLPESDLLALVPGPDYPGGGQIISSATDIADAYRTGRGSLKVRARWKIEDLARGQWQLVVTELPPGVSSQRVLEEIEELTNPKVKAGKKALSQDQTQLK
;
A
#
# COMPACT_ATOMS: atom_id res chain seq x y z
N LEU A 1 5.60 25.12 -5.18
CA LEU A 1 6.36 26.08 -4.35
C LEU A 1 5.66 27.45 -4.28
N ASP A 2 4.74 27.74 -5.19
CA ASP A 2 4.07 29.07 -5.26
C ASP A 2 3.27 29.39 -3.99
N GLU A 3 2.78 28.37 -3.27
CA GLU A 3 2.05 28.56 -2.02
C GLU A 3 2.92 29.02 -0.84
N LEU A 4 4.25 28.96 -0.93
CA LEU A 4 5.15 29.45 0.12
C LEU A 4 5.01 30.97 0.34
N ASP A 5 4.74 31.71 -0.74
CA ASP A 5 4.62 33.16 -0.72
C ASP A 5 3.23 33.66 -0.26
N GLU A 6 2.28 32.75 -0.08
CA GLU A 6 0.89 33.05 0.30
C GLU A 6 0.67 33.15 1.82
N GLY A 7 1.73 33.05 2.64
CA GLY A 7 1.64 33.09 4.10
C GLY A 7 0.97 31.85 4.73
N THR A 8 1.04 30.74 4.04
CA THR A 8 0.40 29.46 4.45
C THR A 8 1.23 28.67 5.44
N VAL A 9 2.51 29.02 5.63
CA VAL A 9 3.45 28.33 6.51
C VAL A 9 4.32 29.30 7.27
N ASP A 10 4.76 28.90 8.46
CA ASP A 10 5.75 29.62 9.23
C ASP A 10 7.15 29.37 8.70
N PHE A 11 8.01 30.38 8.83
CA PHE A 11 9.42 30.29 8.49
C PHE A 11 10.28 30.25 9.76
N ALA A 12 11.46 29.70 9.67
CA ALA A 12 12.49 29.68 10.70
C ALA A 12 13.85 29.95 10.06
N PRO A 13 14.82 30.49 10.82
CA PRO A 13 16.19 30.64 10.34
C PRO A 13 16.76 29.28 9.96
N ASN A 14 17.52 29.23 8.85
CA ASN A 14 18.32 28.09 8.49
C ASN A 14 19.46 27.85 9.49
N TYR A 15 20.30 26.84 9.25
CA TYR A 15 21.34 26.38 10.16
C TYR A 15 22.31 27.51 10.60
N ASP A 16 22.71 28.40 9.68
CA ASP A 16 23.64 29.50 9.95
C ASP A 16 22.95 30.85 10.18
N GLY A 17 21.64 30.91 10.11
CA GLY A 17 20.83 32.10 10.31
C GLY A 17 20.91 33.13 9.17
N SER A 18 21.53 32.79 8.04
CA SER A 18 21.67 33.69 6.89
C SER A 18 20.39 33.83 6.07
N GLU A 19 19.54 32.82 6.09
CA GLU A 19 18.31 32.75 5.29
C GLU A 19 17.14 32.23 6.14
N GLN A 20 15.93 32.35 5.60
CA GLN A 20 14.72 31.77 6.20
C GLN A 20 14.26 30.56 5.40
N GLU A 21 13.90 29.50 6.08
CA GLU A 21 13.35 28.30 5.48
C GLU A 21 11.96 27.97 6.02
N PRO A 22 11.05 27.39 5.22
CA PRO A 22 9.73 27.02 5.69
C PRO A 22 9.82 25.85 6.67
N LYS A 23 9.13 25.95 7.81
CA LYS A 23 9.05 24.86 8.79
C LYS A 23 8.35 23.62 8.23
N LEU A 24 7.38 23.82 7.34
CA LEU A 24 6.61 22.79 6.67
C LEU A 24 6.42 23.18 5.21
N MET A 25 6.41 22.20 4.34
CA MET A 25 6.04 22.42 2.94
C MET A 25 4.52 22.45 2.80
N PRO A 26 3.93 23.47 2.18
CA PRO A 26 2.51 23.53 1.93
C PRO A 26 2.08 22.45 0.93
N ALA A 27 0.89 21.92 1.12
CA ALA A 27 0.30 20.96 0.20
C ALA A 27 -1.22 21.17 0.12
N ARG A 28 -1.76 21.24 -1.09
CA ARG A 28 -3.21 21.40 -1.31
C ARG A 28 -4.01 20.16 -0.97
N LEU A 29 -3.36 19.00 -1.00
CA LEU A 29 -3.94 17.70 -0.71
C LEU A 29 -2.99 16.91 0.22
N PRO A 30 -3.49 15.98 1.02
CA PRO A 30 -2.67 15.14 1.89
C PRO A 30 -1.95 14.05 1.09
N PHE A 31 -0.92 14.42 0.34
CA PHE A 31 -0.17 13.53 -0.54
C PHE A 31 0.44 12.32 0.16
N ALA A 32 0.76 12.43 1.45
CA ALA A 32 1.22 11.30 2.24
C ALA A 32 0.18 10.16 2.29
N LEU A 33 -1.11 10.49 2.29
CA LEU A 33 -2.19 9.50 2.22
C LEU A 33 -2.50 9.09 0.79
N LEU A 34 -2.48 10.03 -0.15
CA LEU A 34 -2.80 9.73 -1.55
C LEU A 34 -1.77 8.82 -2.21
N ASN A 35 -0.51 9.14 -2.06
CA ASN A 35 0.60 8.40 -2.68
C ASN A 35 1.14 7.29 -1.77
N GLY A 36 0.80 7.33 -0.48
CA GLY A 36 1.51 6.56 0.51
C GLY A 36 2.90 7.13 0.80
N ALA A 37 3.53 6.63 1.83
CA ALA A 37 4.90 6.98 2.19
C ALA A 37 5.58 5.78 2.84
N SER A 38 6.83 5.54 2.47
CA SER A 38 7.65 4.53 3.13
C SER A 38 8.98 5.14 3.57
N GLY A 39 9.48 4.71 4.71
CA GLY A 39 10.75 5.15 5.25
C GLY A 39 11.36 4.09 6.14
N ILE A 40 12.67 3.94 6.04
CA ILE A 40 13.46 3.01 6.84
C ILE A 40 14.52 3.81 7.58
N ALA A 41 14.49 3.73 8.90
CA ALA A 41 15.50 4.30 9.77
C ALA A 41 16.09 3.21 10.68
N VAL A 42 17.13 3.55 11.43
CA VAL A 42 17.72 2.58 12.36
C VAL A 42 16.72 2.29 13.48
N GLY A 43 16.27 1.03 13.56
CA GLY A 43 15.32 0.55 14.57
C GLY A 43 13.86 0.92 14.32
N LEU A 44 13.54 1.66 13.26
CA LEU A 44 12.18 2.08 12.92
C LEU A 44 11.93 1.96 11.42
N ALA A 45 10.73 1.56 11.06
CA ALA A 45 10.25 1.60 9.69
C ALA A 45 8.81 2.12 9.68
N THR A 46 8.44 2.85 8.65
CA THR A 46 7.07 3.27 8.41
C THR A 46 6.65 2.89 7.01
N GLU A 47 5.39 2.51 6.86
CA GLU A 47 4.79 2.23 5.57
C GLU A 47 3.33 2.68 5.62
N ILE A 48 3.05 3.80 4.96
CA ILE A 48 1.70 4.33 4.79
C ILE A 48 1.24 3.92 3.40
N PRO A 49 0.16 3.15 3.27
CA PRO A 49 -0.36 2.77 1.96
C PRO A 49 -1.00 3.96 1.24
N SER A 50 -1.10 3.88 -0.09
CA SER A 50 -1.86 4.83 -0.91
C SER A 50 -3.36 4.66 -0.70
N HIS A 51 -4.12 5.73 -1.00
CA HIS A 51 -5.57 5.78 -0.83
C HIS A 51 -6.26 6.36 -2.05
N ASN A 52 -7.56 6.12 -2.14
CA ASN A 52 -8.40 6.65 -3.21
C ASN A 52 -8.56 8.17 -3.08
N LEU A 53 -8.33 8.88 -4.19
CA LEU A 53 -8.40 10.34 -4.24
C LEU A 53 -9.78 10.88 -3.84
N ARG A 54 -10.87 10.24 -4.28
CA ARG A 54 -12.23 10.69 -3.97
C ARG A 54 -12.55 10.52 -2.49
N GLU A 55 -12.23 9.38 -1.92
CA GLU A 55 -12.42 9.09 -0.50
C GLU A 55 -11.65 10.08 0.38
N ILE A 56 -10.40 10.35 0.05
CA ILE A 56 -9.58 11.34 0.77
C ILE A 56 -10.14 12.75 0.60
N ALA A 57 -10.58 13.14 -0.60
CA ALA A 57 -11.20 14.45 -0.83
C ALA A 57 -12.51 14.60 -0.02
N ASP A 58 -13.35 13.57 0.00
CA ASP A 58 -14.61 13.58 0.77
C ASP A 58 -14.34 13.66 2.28
N ALA A 59 -13.32 12.95 2.77
CA ALA A 59 -12.89 13.04 4.16
C ALA A 59 -12.34 14.45 4.52
N CYS A 60 -11.55 15.07 3.65
CA CYS A 60 -11.09 16.44 3.83
C CYS A 60 -12.25 17.43 3.87
N ILE A 61 -13.23 17.30 2.96
CA ILE A 61 -14.42 18.15 2.94
C ILE A 61 -15.24 17.98 4.23
N ALA A 62 -15.39 16.74 4.71
CA ALA A 62 -16.09 16.46 5.95
C ALA A 62 -15.40 17.12 7.15
N LEU A 63 -14.08 17.01 7.27
CA LEU A 63 -13.29 17.65 8.33
C LEU A 63 -13.32 19.18 8.27
N VAL A 64 -13.31 19.78 7.09
CA VAL A 64 -13.46 21.24 6.95
C VAL A 64 -14.85 21.70 7.43
N LYS A 65 -15.91 20.91 7.17
CA LYS A 65 -17.27 21.23 7.63
C LYS A 65 -17.47 20.97 9.12
N GLN A 66 -16.81 19.95 9.63
CA GLN A 66 -16.90 19.49 11.02
C GLN A 66 -15.53 19.09 11.55
N PRO A 67 -14.74 20.04 12.11
CA PRO A 67 -13.38 19.74 12.58
C PRO A 67 -13.29 18.65 13.64
N ASP A 68 -14.33 18.50 14.46
CA ASP A 68 -14.41 17.48 15.52
C ASP A 68 -15.13 16.20 15.07
N LEU A 69 -15.05 15.88 13.77
CA LEU A 69 -15.66 14.65 13.22
C LEU A 69 -15.08 13.41 13.92
N PRO A 70 -15.92 12.50 14.43
CA PRO A 70 -15.44 11.26 15.06
C PRO A 70 -14.60 10.40 14.13
N GLU A 71 -13.58 9.72 14.67
CA GLU A 71 -12.72 8.82 13.92
C GLU A 71 -13.52 7.72 13.18
N SER A 72 -14.58 7.21 13.79
CA SER A 72 -15.47 6.22 13.17
C SER A 72 -16.08 6.71 11.86
N ASP A 73 -16.42 7.99 11.79
CA ASP A 73 -17.05 8.58 10.62
C ASP A 73 -16.02 8.85 9.52
N LEU A 74 -14.78 9.20 9.91
CA LEU A 74 -13.64 9.27 8.97
C LEU A 74 -13.32 7.90 8.37
N LEU A 75 -13.30 6.84 9.18
CA LEU A 75 -13.08 5.47 8.71
C LEU A 75 -14.21 4.96 7.80
N ALA A 76 -15.42 5.49 7.94
CA ALA A 76 -16.52 5.21 7.01
C ALA A 76 -16.31 5.87 5.63
N LEU A 77 -15.65 7.03 5.59
CA LEU A 77 -15.31 7.74 4.35
C LEU A 77 -14.05 7.16 3.68
N VAL A 78 -13.09 6.68 4.47
CA VAL A 78 -11.85 6.07 3.99
C VAL A 78 -11.75 4.65 4.54
N PRO A 79 -12.45 3.69 3.92
CA PRO A 79 -12.59 2.33 4.47
C PRO A 79 -11.31 1.50 4.42
N GLY A 80 -10.31 1.93 3.67
CA GLY A 80 -9.04 1.23 3.53
C GLY A 80 -8.14 1.76 2.44
N PRO A 81 -6.98 1.14 2.24
CA PRO A 81 -6.04 1.50 1.18
C PRO A 81 -6.62 1.26 -0.22
N ASP A 82 -6.12 2.03 -1.18
CA ASP A 82 -6.32 1.82 -2.61
C ASP A 82 -4.96 1.83 -3.32
N TYR A 83 -4.65 0.75 -4.01
CA TYR A 83 -3.34 0.57 -4.63
C TYR A 83 -3.42 0.83 -6.14
N PRO A 84 -2.51 1.63 -6.72
CA PRO A 84 -2.52 1.95 -8.14
C PRO A 84 -2.42 0.71 -9.06
N GLY A 85 -1.70 -0.32 -8.60
CA GLY A 85 -1.57 -1.60 -9.31
C GLY A 85 -2.74 -2.56 -9.10
N GLY A 86 -3.73 -2.17 -8.30
CA GLY A 86 -4.86 -3.03 -7.95
C GLY A 86 -4.51 -4.07 -6.87
N GLY A 87 -5.17 -5.20 -6.96
CA GLY A 87 -5.15 -6.25 -5.94
C GLY A 87 -6.42 -6.25 -5.10
N GLN A 88 -6.63 -7.33 -4.37
CA GLN A 88 -7.79 -7.46 -3.50
C GLN A 88 -7.37 -7.52 -2.04
N ILE A 89 -7.77 -6.52 -1.25
CA ILE A 89 -7.60 -6.55 0.20
C ILE A 89 -8.51 -7.62 0.77
N ILE A 90 -7.94 -8.55 1.56
CA ILE A 90 -8.64 -9.66 2.19
C ILE A 90 -8.64 -9.58 3.72
N SER A 91 -8.05 -8.54 4.29
CA SER A 91 -8.17 -8.22 5.71
C SER A 91 -9.61 -7.81 6.05
N SER A 92 -10.07 -8.13 7.24
CA SER A 92 -11.38 -7.73 7.71
C SER A 92 -11.46 -6.20 7.90
N ALA A 93 -12.67 -5.64 7.84
CA ALA A 93 -12.87 -4.22 8.12
C ALA A 93 -12.41 -3.84 9.53
N THR A 94 -12.54 -4.77 10.49
CA THR A 94 -12.05 -4.57 11.86
C THR A 94 -10.54 -4.47 11.92
N ASP A 95 -9.82 -5.38 11.23
CA ASP A 95 -8.36 -5.34 11.18
C ASP A 95 -7.84 -4.06 10.54
N ILE A 96 -8.53 -3.58 9.48
CA ILE A 96 -8.19 -2.33 8.81
C ILE A 96 -8.40 -1.15 9.77
N ALA A 97 -9.56 -1.06 10.42
CA ALA A 97 -9.87 -0.01 11.39
C ALA A 97 -8.87 0.00 12.56
N ASP A 98 -8.52 -1.17 13.08
CA ASP A 98 -7.51 -1.28 14.14
C ASP A 98 -6.11 -0.85 13.69
N ALA A 99 -5.72 -1.17 12.46
CA ALA A 99 -4.45 -0.72 11.90
C ALA A 99 -4.41 0.81 11.76
N TYR A 100 -5.50 1.43 11.33
CA TYR A 100 -5.61 2.90 11.24
C TYR A 100 -5.55 3.56 12.62
N ARG A 101 -6.33 3.05 13.57
CA ARG A 101 -6.40 3.59 14.93
C ARG A 101 -5.07 3.47 15.68
N THR A 102 -4.36 2.37 15.51
CA THR A 102 -3.13 2.10 16.28
C THR A 102 -1.86 2.51 15.54
N GLY A 103 -1.93 2.77 14.24
CA GLY A 103 -0.77 2.95 13.37
C GLY A 103 0.07 1.68 13.21
N ARG A 104 -0.48 0.52 13.57
CA ARG A 104 0.22 -0.77 13.52
C ARG A 104 -0.73 -1.85 13.05
N GLY A 105 -0.29 -2.67 12.10
CA GLY A 105 -1.09 -3.76 11.59
C GLY A 105 -0.44 -4.41 10.38
N SER A 106 -1.09 -5.45 9.89
CA SER A 106 -0.71 -6.12 8.65
C SER A 106 -1.94 -6.27 7.79
N LEU A 107 -1.95 -5.62 6.65
CA LEU A 107 -3.01 -5.73 5.67
C LEU A 107 -2.64 -6.80 4.64
N LYS A 108 -3.55 -7.75 4.43
CA LYS A 108 -3.35 -8.83 3.48
C LYS A 108 -3.98 -8.46 2.15
N VAL A 109 -3.18 -8.56 1.10
CA VAL A 109 -3.61 -8.29 -0.28
C VAL A 109 -3.30 -9.50 -1.14
N ARG A 110 -4.24 -9.92 -1.97
CA ARG A 110 -4.05 -10.99 -2.94
C ARG A 110 -4.18 -10.49 -4.37
N ALA A 111 -3.61 -11.24 -5.30
CA ALA A 111 -3.76 -11.03 -6.73
C ALA A 111 -5.22 -11.24 -7.18
N ARG A 112 -5.62 -10.53 -8.24
CA ARG A 112 -6.85 -10.88 -8.99
C ARG A 112 -6.49 -11.73 -10.19
N TRP A 113 -7.25 -12.75 -10.41
CA TRP A 113 -7.02 -13.68 -11.51
C TRP A 113 -8.35 -14.21 -12.05
N LYS A 114 -8.33 -14.71 -13.27
CA LYS A 114 -9.44 -15.37 -13.94
C LYS A 114 -8.93 -16.57 -14.73
N ILE A 115 -9.81 -17.54 -14.94
CA ILE A 115 -9.59 -18.62 -15.90
C ILE A 115 -10.18 -18.19 -17.23
N GLU A 116 -9.44 -18.38 -18.29
CA GLU A 116 -9.88 -18.18 -19.66
C GLU A 116 -9.83 -19.49 -20.41
N ASP A 117 -10.97 -19.88 -20.98
CA ASP A 117 -11.06 -21.05 -21.83
C ASP A 117 -10.48 -20.74 -23.21
N LEU A 118 -9.65 -21.64 -23.70
CA LEU A 118 -9.01 -21.57 -24.99
C LEU A 118 -9.61 -22.60 -25.95
N ALA A 119 -9.25 -22.50 -27.25
CA ALA A 119 -9.66 -23.48 -28.24
C ALA A 119 -9.19 -24.90 -27.87
N ARG A 120 -9.94 -25.92 -28.29
CA ARG A 120 -9.64 -27.33 -28.10
C ARG A 120 -9.62 -27.83 -26.65
N GLY A 121 -10.42 -27.22 -25.78
CA GLY A 121 -10.53 -27.60 -24.38
C GLY A 121 -9.33 -27.26 -23.52
N GLN A 122 -8.47 -26.38 -23.99
CA GLN A 122 -7.39 -25.82 -23.19
C GLN A 122 -7.92 -24.65 -22.36
N TRP A 123 -7.21 -24.31 -21.34
CA TRP A 123 -7.50 -23.14 -20.50
C TRP A 123 -6.19 -22.49 -20.04
N GLN A 124 -6.30 -21.23 -19.66
CA GLN A 124 -5.19 -20.49 -19.03
C GLN A 124 -5.67 -19.73 -17.81
N LEU A 125 -4.75 -19.54 -16.88
CA LEU A 125 -4.96 -18.68 -15.72
C LEU A 125 -4.30 -17.33 -16.03
N VAL A 126 -5.13 -16.27 -16.02
CA VAL A 126 -4.68 -14.91 -16.29
C VAL A 126 -4.71 -14.11 -14.99
N VAL A 127 -3.55 -13.69 -14.53
CA VAL A 127 -3.42 -12.78 -13.38
C VAL A 127 -3.54 -11.35 -13.92
N THR A 128 -4.56 -10.62 -13.49
CA THR A 128 -4.88 -9.27 -13.96
C THR A 128 -4.30 -8.18 -13.07
N GLU A 129 -4.17 -8.47 -11.78
CA GLU A 129 -3.66 -7.53 -10.78
C GLU A 129 -2.75 -8.27 -9.81
N LEU A 130 -1.65 -7.64 -9.41
CA LEU A 130 -0.74 -8.17 -8.40
C LEU A 130 -0.78 -7.28 -7.13
N PRO A 131 -0.50 -7.85 -5.95
CA PRO A 131 -0.32 -7.07 -4.74
C PRO A 131 0.79 -6.03 -4.90
N PRO A 132 0.75 -4.92 -4.13
CA PRO A 132 1.78 -3.91 -4.16
C PRO A 132 3.15 -4.50 -3.80
N GLY A 133 4.20 -4.06 -4.49
CA GLY A 133 5.57 -4.54 -4.28
C GLY A 133 5.88 -5.94 -4.83
N VAL A 134 4.92 -6.60 -5.48
CA VAL A 134 5.10 -7.93 -6.11
C VAL A 134 5.23 -7.77 -7.61
N SER A 135 6.35 -8.20 -8.18
CA SER A 135 6.57 -8.23 -9.64
C SER A 135 6.12 -9.55 -10.24
N SER A 136 5.71 -9.53 -11.52
CA SER A 136 5.38 -10.75 -12.26
C SER A 136 6.55 -11.74 -12.32
N GLN A 137 7.76 -11.24 -12.44
CA GLN A 137 8.97 -12.07 -12.42
C GLN A 137 9.08 -12.87 -11.14
N ARG A 138 8.90 -12.21 -9.98
CA ARG A 138 8.97 -12.88 -8.67
C ARG A 138 7.91 -13.97 -8.53
N VAL A 139 6.70 -13.71 -9.01
CA VAL A 139 5.62 -14.73 -9.00
C VAL A 139 6.00 -15.94 -9.84
N LEU A 140 6.56 -15.71 -11.05
CA LEU A 140 7.01 -16.80 -11.92
C LEU A 140 8.17 -17.59 -11.30
N GLU A 141 9.12 -16.92 -10.66
CA GLU A 141 10.22 -17.57 -9.94
C GLU A 141 9.70 -18.44 -8.78
N GLU A 142 8.75 -17.94 -8.00
CA GLU A 142 8.13 -18.71 -6.90
C GLU A 142 7.35 -19.92 -7.45
N ILE A 143 6.62 -19.77 -8.55
CA ILE A 143 5.95 -20.88 -9.21
C ILE A 143 6.97 -21.91 -9.71
N GLU A 144 8.05 -21.48 -10.34
CA GLU A 144 9.11 -22.37 -10.80
C GLU A 144 9.77 -23.12 -9.63
N GLU A 145 10.03 -22.44 -8.52
CA GLU A 145 10.59 -23.08 -7.32
C GLU A 145 9.66 -24.15 -6.73
N LEU A 146 8.34 -23.95 -6.82
CA LEU A 146 7.35 -24.93 -6.35
C LEU A 146 7.20 -26.11 -7.32
N THR A 147 7.14 -25.84 -8.63
CA THR A 147 6.88 -26.85 -9.65
C THR A 147 8.14 -27.60 -10.09
N ASN A 148 9.29 -26.95 -10.06
CA ASN A 148 10.59 -27.51 -10.45
C ASN A 148 11.67 -27.23 -9.39
N PRO A 149 11.51 -27.75 -8.17
CA PRO A 149 12.40 -27.42 -7.06
C PRO A 149 13.82 -27.93 -7.30
N LYS A 150 14.79 -27.05 -7.28
CA LYS A 150 16.21 -27.39 -7.28
C LYS A 150 16.56 -27.97 -5.91
N VAL A 151 16.97 -29.24 -5.89
CA VAL A 151 17.46 -29.88 -4.66
C VAL A 151 18.77 -29.19 -4.23
N LYS A 152 18.70 -28.36 -3.18
CA LYS A 152 19.91 -27.75 -2.61
C LYS A 152 20.77 -28.87 -2.00
N ALA A 153 22.08 -28.84 -2.27
CA ALA A 153 23.04 -29.79 -1.72
C ALA A 153 22.88 -29.85 -0.18
N GLY A 154 22.54 -31.04 0.35
CA GLY A 154 22.30 -31.28 1.76
C GLY A 154 20.82 -31.50 2.17
N LYS A 155 19.83 -31.22 1.35
CA LYS A 155 18.43 -31.58 1.59
C LYS A 155 18.03 -32.82 0.78
N LYS A 156 17.74 -33.92 1.48
CA LYS A 156 17.43 -35.22 0.85
C LYS A 156 15.98 -35.39 0.42
N ALA A 157 15.06 -34.47 0.70
CA ALA A 157 13.65 -34.64 0.36
C ALA A 157 13.02 -33.30 -0.08
N LEU A 158 12.08 -33.39 -1.01
CA LEU A 158 11.17 -32.32 -1.38
C LEU A 158 10.15 -32.07 -0.25
N SER A 159 9.63 -30.86 -0.12
CA SER A 159 8.51 -30.60 0.77
C SER A 159 7.26 -31.36 0.31
N GLN A 160 6.31 -31.56 1.22
CA GLN A 160 5.05 -32.24 0.89
C GLN A 160 4.30 -31.58 -0.26
N ASP A 161 4.27 -30.23 -0.26
CA ASP A 161 3.64 -29.44 -1.32
C ASP A 161 4.35 -29.58 -2.66
N GLN A 162 5.68 -29.59 -2.66
CA GLN A 162 6.50 -29.81 -3.86
C GLN A 162 6.34 -31.22 -4.45
N THR A 163 6.00 -32.20 -3.62
CA THR A 163 5.75 -33.58 -4.07
C THR A 163 4.37 -33.71 -4.71
N GLN A 164 3.39 -32.93 -4.26
CA GLN A 164 2.04 -32.94 -4.82
C GLN A 164 1.93 -32.20 -6.15
N LEU A 165 2.83 -31.24 -6.42
CA LEU A 165 2.83 -30.43 -7.64
C LEU A 165 3.67 -31.02 -8.78
N LYS A 166 4.30 -32.17 -8.59
CA LYS A 166 4.95 -32.98 -9.63
C LYS A 166 3.98 -33.94 -10.27
#